data_e78fea504067fa639489892084ba5df0
#
_entry.id   e78fea504067fa639489892084ba5df0
#
_cell.length_a   1.000
_cell.length_b   1.000
_cell.length_c   1.000
_cell.angle_alpha   90.00
_cell.angle_beta   90.00
_cell.angle_gamma   90.00
#
_symmetry.space_group_name_H-M   'P 1'
#
loop_
_entity.id
_entity.type
_entity.pdbx_description
1 polymer ?
#
loop_
_entity_poly.entity_id
_entity_poly.type
_entity_poly.pdbx_seq_one_letter_code
_entity_poly.pdbx_strand_id
1 'polypeptide(L)'
;MKHSLHSFVEAGVRYTPYTFSVPLDYQQPEGETLTVFARAVTSASGNDEHKPWLVYFQGGPGFPAPRASASSGWMKRALQQFRVLLLDQRGTGQSSVVNHQTLAGKTPQQQAEYLSHFRADNIVRDAEFIRQQWGVERWAILGQSFGGFCSLTYLSLFPESLLRSYITGGVPSLSRQPDDVYRATFQRTLDKNAAFFAQFPQAQAMCQRIADHLQANDVRLPNGQRFTVEQFQQIGIHFGMSDAFMPTYFTLENAFIDVDGKETLRYEFLQHMMMDQGFQTNPIYAILHEAIYCQGFASQWSAHRMRDAFPEFHYQSGQPFLFTGEMVFPWMFDLYTNLLPLKDAAQLLADKADWGQLYDAGVLARNTVPVSCAVYADDMFVEMDISRETLKQIPNSKAWITNQYEHNGLRADGEHILDTLIAMGEQTAANLGQPLL
;
A
#
# COMPACT_ATOMS: atom_id res chain seq x y z
N MET A 1 18.58 7.77 -24.21
CA MET A 1 19.87 7.46 -23.56
C MET A 1 19.57 6.55 -22.38
N LYS A 2 20.11 5.32 -22.36
CA LYS A 2 20.07 4.49 -21.15
C LYS A 2 21.01 5.16 -20.15
N HIS A 3 20.46 5.75 -19.10
CA HIS A 3 21.29 6.15 -17.96
C HIS A 3 21.90 4.88 -17.39
N SER A 4 23.22 4.79 -17.38
CA SER A 4 23.90 3.67 -16.72
C SER A 4 23.66 3.79 -15.22
N LEU A 5 22.88 2.86 -14.68
CA LEU A 5 22.66 2.78 -13.25
C LEU A 5 23.94 2.27 -12.60
N HIS A 6 24.47 3.00 -11.63
CA HIS A 6 25.72 2.64 -10.96
C HIS A 6 25.47 2.04 -9.59
N SER A 7 26.22 1.00 -9.28
CA SER A 7 26.30 0.50 -7.90
C SER A 7 27.05 1.51 -7.03
N PHE A 8 26.64 1.58 -5.76
CA PHE A 8 27.37 2.34 -4.74
C PHE A 8 27.48 1.52 -3.45
N VAL A 9 28.38 1.94 -2.57
CA VAL A 9 28.60 1.33 -1.28
C VAL A 9 28.38 2.38 -0.20
N GLU A 10 27.61 2.03 0.82
CA GLU A 10 27.38 2.84 2.02
C GLU A 10 27.44 1.94 3.25
N ALA A 11 28.19 2.34 4.28
CA ALA A 11 28.30 1.62 5.54
C ALA A 11 28.57 0.10 5.40
N GLY A 12 29.42 -0.29 4.44
CA GLY A 12 29.79 -1.69 4.19
C GLY A 12 28.75 -2.50 3.42
N VAL A 13 27.72 -1.85 2.92
CA VAL A 13 26.65 -2.47 2.14
C VAL A 13 26.69 -1.94 0.69
N ARG A 14 26.56 -2.86 -0.26
CA ARG A 14 26.52 -2.58 -1.69
C ARG A 14 25.07 -2.54 -2.19
N TYR A 15 24.75 -1.49 -2.90
CA TYR A 15 23.46 -1.29 -3.56
C TYR A 15 23.66 -1.42 -5.08
N THR A 16 23.17 -2.51 -5.66
CA THR A 16 23.34 -2.79 -7.09
C THR A 16 22.00 -2.71 -7.81
N PRO A 17 21.83 -1.78 -8.75
CA PRO A 17 20.61 -1.67 -9.55
C PRO A 17 20.59 -2.69 -10.69
N TYR A 18 19.41 -3.25 -10.94
CA TYR A 18 19.12 -4.14 -12.06
C TYR A 18 17.84 -3.69 -12.78
N THR A 19 17.79 -3.96 -14.07
CA THR A 19 16.57 -3.78 -14.87
C THR A 19 16.29 -5.05 -15.65
N PHE A 20 15.02 -5.42 -15.71
CA PHE A 20 14.54 -6.60 -16.42
C PHE A 20 13.49 -6.18 -17.43
N SER A 21 13.49 -6.81 -18.61
CA SER A 21 12.40 -6.68 -19.56
C SER A 21 11.44 -7.83 -19.31
N VAL A 22 10.21 -7.50 -18.92
CA VAL A 22 9.17 -8.49 -18.60
C VAL A 22 7.95 -8.28 -19.50
N PRO A 23 7.14 -9.30 -19.80
CA PRO A 23 5.90 -9.11 -20.54
C PRO A 23 4.93 -8.14 -19.84
N LEU A 24 4.26 -7.29 -20.57
CA LEU A 24 3.10 -6.56 -20.07
C LEU A 24 2.03 -7.55 -19.66
N ASP A 25 1.70 -8.47 -20.56
CA ASP A 25 0.75 -9.55 -20.36
C ASP A 25 1.46 -10.90 -20.42
N TYR A 26 1.47 -11.63 -19.31
CA TYR A 26 2.07 -12.97 -19.24
C TYR A 26 1.29 -14.04 -20.02
N GLN A 27 0.08 -13.74 -20.48
CA GLN A 27 -0.65 -14.61 -21.42
C GLN A 27 -0.20 -14.40 -22.88
N GLN A 28 0.48 -13.26 -23.14
CA GLN A 28 1.03 -12.90 -24.45
C GLN A 28 2.51 -12.50 -24.31
N PRO A 29 3.39 -13.46 -23.92
CA PRO A 29 4.77 -13.13 -23.52
C PRO A 29 5.63 -12.54 -24.65
N GLU A 30 5.27 -12.77 -25.91
CA GLU A 30 5.94 -12.19 -27.09
C GLU A 30 5.40 -10.79 -27.48
N GLY A 31 4.43 -10.25 -26.71
CA GLY A 31 3.79 -8.95 -26.94
C GLY A 31 4.60 -7.77 -26.38
N GLU A 32 3.87 -6.73 -25.95
CA GLU A 32 4.46 -5.55 -25.33
C GLU A 32 5.22 -5.92 -24.04
N THR A 33 6.37 -5.27 -23.83
CA THR A 33 7.19 -5.50 -22.63
C THR A 33 7.30 -4.25 -21.77
N LEU A 34 7.49 -4.46 -20.46
CA LEU A 34 7.78 -3.43 -19.48
C LEU A 34 9.22 -3.57 -18.97
N THR A 35 9.78 -2.46 -18.51
CA THR A 35 10.99 -2.49 -17.67
C THR A 35 10.58 -2.60 -16.21
N VAL A 36 11.10 -3.61 -15.52
CA VAL A 36 11.02 -3.72 -14.06
C VAL A 36 12.39 -3.48 -13.46
N PHE A 37 12.43 -2.59 -12.49
CA PHE A 37 13.63 -2.24 -11.75
C PHE A 37 13.67 -2.97 -10.41
N ALA A 38 14.84 -3.49 -10.06
CA ALA A 38 15.10 -4.01 -8.72
C ALA A 38 16.48 -3.56 -8.22
N ARG A 39 16.62 -3.43 -6.92
CA ARG A 39 17.90 -3.10 -6.28
C ARG A 39 18.31 -4.21 -5.33
N ALA A 40 19.42 -4.87 -5.65
CA ALA A 40 20.05 -5.80 -4.72
C ALA A 40 20.84 -5.04 -3.65
N VAL A 41 20.64 -5.43 -2.40
CA VAL A 41 21.33 -4.91 -1.21
C VAL A 41 22.07 -6.07 -0.58
N THR A 42 23.43 -6.03 -0.63
CA THR A 42 24.32 -7.12 -0.26
C THR A 42 25.53 -6.60 0.49
N SER A 43 26.31 -7.47 1.11
CA SER A 43 27.59 -7.09 1.71
C SER A 43 28.56 -6.56 0.66
N ALA A 44 29.23 -5.45 0.95
CA ALA A 44 30.26 -4.90 0.07
C ALA A 44 31.52 -5.81 -0.01
N SER A 45 31.77 -6.63 0.99
CA SER A 45 32.87 -7.60 1.02
C SER A 45 32.59 -8.90 0.28
N GLY A 46 31.33 -9.14 -0.14
CA GLY A 46 30.93 -10.37 -0.84
C GLY A 46 30.86 -11.61 0.07
N ASN A 47 30.89 -11.45 1.39
CA ASN A 47 30.86 -12.57 2.34
C ASN A 47 29.46 -13.11 2.65
N ASP A 48 28.43 -12.64 1.95
CA ASP A 48 27.03 -13.00 2.13
C ASP A 48 26.45 -13.83 0.98
N GLU A 49 27.30 -14.34 0.06
CA GLU A 49 26.85 -15.13 -1.09
C GLU A 49 26.08 -16.40 -0.71
N HIS A 50 26.37 -16.95 0.46
CA HIS A 50 25.68 -18.13 1.04
C HIS A 50 24.30 -17.83 1.59
N LYS A 51 23.98 -16.55 1.86
CA LYS A 51 22.68 -16.14 2.41
C LYS A 51 21.58 -16.24 1.35
N PRO A 52 20.37 -16.68 1.73
CA PRO A 52 19.23 -16.65 0.83
C PRO A 52 18.81 -15.21 0.50
N TRP A 53 18.03 -15.07 -0.57
CA TRP A 53 17.41 -13.80 -0.92
C TRP A 53 16.11 -13.57 -0.15
N LEU A 54 15.88 -12.32 0.24
CA LEU A 54 14.60 -11.80 0.74
C LEU A 54 14.11 -10.74 -0.23
N VAL A 55 12.99 -11.01 -0.91
CA VAL A 55 12.34 -10.04 -1.80
C VAL A 55 11.34 -9.22 -1.00
N TYR A 56 11.44 -7.90 -1.10
CA TYR A 56 10.52 -6.99 -0.45
C TYR A 56 9.42 -6.52 -1.41
N PHE A 57 8.16 -6.77 -1.03
CA PHE A 57 6.97 -6.26 -1.70
C PHE A 57 6.39 -5.07 -0.94
N GLN A 58 6.37 -3.91 -1.60
CA GLN A 58 5.85 -2.66 -1.05
C GLN A 58 4.33 -2.66 -1.02
N GLY A 59 3.76 -1.91 -0.07
CA GLY A 59 2.34 -1.61 0.05
C GLY A 59 1.82 -0.60 -0.97
N GLY A 60 0.58 -0.21 -0.82
CA GLY A 60 -0.16 0.69 -1.67
C GLY A 60 -1.46 0.06 -2.13
N PRO A 61 -1.60 -0.31 -3.43
CA PRO A 61 -0.63 -0.50 -4.52
C PRO A 61 0.00 0.79 -5.06
N GLY A 62 1.00 0.66 -5.92
CA GLY A 62 1.48 1.79 -6.72
C GLY A 62 2.64 2.60 -6.12
N PHE A 63 3.27 2.11 -5.06
CA PHE A 63 4.48 2.71 -4.49
C PHE A 63 5.73 1.91 -4.83
N PRO A 64 6.87 2.59 -5.08
CA PRO A 64 8.15 1.91 -5.24
C PRO A 64 8.64 1.31 -3.92
N ALA A 65 9.57 0.37 -4.00
CA ALA A 65 10.27 -0.10 -2.81
C ALA A 65 10.97 1.06 -2.08
N PRO A 66 11.01 1.07 -0.74
CA PRO A 66 11.63 2.14 0.02
C PRO A 66 13.13 2.21 -0.28
N ARG A 67 13.68 3.41 -0.24
CA ARG A 67 15.13 3.64 -0.31
C ARG A 67 15.70 3.59 1.11
N ALA A 68 15.45 2.46 1.80
CA ALA A 68 15.81 2.28 3.18
C ALA A 68 17.32 2.23 3.39
N SER A 69 17.77 2.83 4.49
CA SER A 69 19.15 2.68 4.95
C SER A 69 19.39 1.27 5.48
N ALA A 70 20.55 0.69 5.15
CA ALA A 70 20.98 -0.59 5.69
C ALA A 70 21.39 -0.54 7.18
N SER A 71 21.52 0.64 7.74
CA SER A 71 22.01 0.86 9.12
C SER A 71 20.91 0.82 10.19
N SER A 72 19.64 0.74 9.81
CA SER A 72 18.51 0.84 10.75
C SER A 72 17.28 0.04 10.31
N GLY A 73 16.34 -0.14 11.23
CA GLY A 73 15.05 -0.76 11.02
C GLY A 73 15.11 -2.18 10.46
N TRP A 74 14.07 -2.57 9.74
CA TRP A 74 13.94 -3.93 9.21
C TRP A 74 15.07 -4.31 8.24
N MET A 75 15.63 -3.34 7.49
CA MET A 75 16.72 -3.61 6.55
C MET A 75 17.98 -4.07 7.27
N LYS A 76 18.35 -3.40 8.37
CA LYS A 76 19.48 -3.81 9.22
C LYS A 76 19.31 -5.24 9.73
N ARG A 77 18.09 -5.59 10.19
CA ARG A 77 17.79 -6.95 10.66
C ARG A 77 17.82 -7.96 9.51
N ALA A 78 17.23 -7.62 8.37
CA ALA A 78 17.21 -8.50 7.20
C ALA A 78 18.62 -8.86 6.73
N LEU A 79 19.55 -7.91 6.66
CA LEU A 79 20.91 -8.12 6.18
C LEU A 79 21.77 -9.00 7.09
N GLN A 80 21.34 -9.27 8.33
CA GLN A 80 22.02 -10.25 9.20
C GLN A 80 21.85 -11.67 8.64
N GLN A 81 20.73 -11.97 7.96
CA GLN A 81 20.35 -13.32 7.54
C GLN A 81 20.14 -13.47 6.04
N PHE A 82 19.88 -12.37 5.32
CA PHE A 82 19.51 -12.37 3.92
C PHE A 82 20.39 -11.45 3.09
N ARG A 83 20.41 -11.68 1.79
CA ARG A 83 20.59 -10.65 0.75
C ARG A 83 19.22 -10.10 0.42
N VAL A 84 19.07 -8.81 0.24
CA VAL A 84 17.75 -8.20 0.04
C VAL A 84 17.57 -7.72 -1.39
N LEU A 85 16.41 -8.01 -1.97
CA LEU A 85 15.97 -7.47 -3.25
C LEU A 85 14.81 -6.50 -3.03
N LEU A 86 15.05 -5.22 -3.29
CA LEU A 86 14.05 -4.16 -3.29
C LEU A 86 13.46 -4.06 -4.69
N LEU A 87 12.24 -4.53 -4.87
CA LEU A 87 11.53 -4.54 -6.15
C LEU A 87 10.68 -3.28 -6.29
N ASP A 88 11.00 -2.42 -7.27
CA ASP A 88 10.04 -1.43 -7.74
C ASP A 88 9.01 -2.19 -8.58
N GLN A 89 7.83 -2.40 -8.03
CA GLN A 89 6.76 -3.11 -8.72
C GLN A 89 6.44 -2.42 -10.05
N ARG A 90 5.93 -3.17 -11.04
CA ARG A 90 5.53 -2.60 -12.32
C ARG A 90 4.67 -1.36 -12.11
N GLY A 91 4.91 -0.32 -12.90
CA GLY A 91 4.21 0.95 -12.79
C GLY A 91 4.79 1.95 -11.78
N THR A 92 5.83 1.59 -11.02
CA THR A 92 6.35 2.39 -9.91
C THR A 92 7.84 2.70 -10.02
N GLY A 93 8.27 3.74 -9.36
CA GLY A 93 9.68 4.05 -9.14
C GLY A 93 10.49 4.16 -10.43
N GLN A 94 11.50 3.31 -10.57
CA GLN A 94 12.36 3.22 -11.77
C GLN A 94 11.92 2.12 -12.75
N SER A 95 10.85 1.40 -12.45
CA SER A 95 10.16 0.55 -13.41
C SER A 95 9.43 1.42 -14.45
N SER A 96 8.85 0.78 -15.50
CA SER A 96 7.98 1.50 -16.43
C SER A 96 6.86 2.17 -15.66
N VAL A 97 7.03 3.48 -15.39
CA VAL A 97 6.17 4.22 -14.46
C VAL A 97 4.80 4.50 -15.07
N VAL A 98 3.77 4.41 -14.25
CA VAL A 98 2.40 4.80 -14.60
C VAL A 98 2.09 6.17 -14.03
N ASN A 99 1.80 7.12 -14.90
CA ASN A 99 1.26 8.44 -14.56
C ASN A 99 0.52 9.05 -15.76
N HIS A 100 -0.08 10.22 -15.57
CA HIS A 100 -0.80 10.92 -16.64
C HIS A 100 0.09 11.26 -17.86
N GLN A 101 1.40 11.45 -17.67
CA GLN A 101 2.33 11.75 -18.76
C GLN A 101 2.61 10.52 -19.63
N THR A 102 2.84 9.35 -18.99
CA THR A 102 3.14 8.10 -19.71
C THR A 102 1.92 7.50 -20.39
N LEU A 103 0.72 7.85 -19.95
CA LEU A 103 -0.54 7.38 -20.50
C LEU A 103 -1.23 8.39 -21.44
N ALA A 104 -0.68 9.59 -21.64
CA ALA A 104 -1.30 10.68 -22.38
C ALA A 104 -1.64 10.35 -23.85
N GLY A 105 -0.89 9.44 -24.47
CA GLY A 105 -1.13 9.02 -25.86
C GLY A 105 -2.16 7.90 -26.04
N LYS A 106 -2.73 7.39 -24.94
CA LYS A 106 -3.68 6.27 -24.96
C LYS A 106 -5.13 6.76 -24.80
N THR A 107 -6.06 6.13 -25.51
CA THR A 107 -7.49 6.33 -25.22
C THR A 107 -7.87 5.80 -23.85
N PRO A 108 -9.00 6.21 -23.24
CA PRO A 108 -9.45 5.67 -21.97
C PRO A 108 -9.53 4.14 -21.93
N GLN A 109 -10.00 3.52 -23.01
CA GLN A 109 -10.06 2.05 -23.15
C GLN A 109 -8.66 1.42 -23.13
N GLN A 110 -7.72 2.01 -23.89
CA GLN A 110 -6.33 1.55 -23.91
C GLN A 110 -5.63 1.77 -22.56
N GLN A 111 -5.96 2.87 -21.85
CA GLN A 111 -5.45 3.12 -20.49
C GLN A 111 -5.97 2.05 -19.51
N ALA A 112 -7.28 1.77 -19.54
CA ALA A 112 -7.90 0.78 -18.66
C ALA A 112 -7.36 -0.64 -18.93
N GLU A 113 -7.24 -1.03 -20.20
CA GLU A 113 -6.65 -2.32 -20.59
C GLU A 113 -5.20 -2.43 -20.11
N TYR A 114 -4.37 -1.43 -20.40
CA TYR A 114 -2.98 -1.39 -19.96
C TYR A 114 -2.87 -1.50 -18.43
N LEU A 115 -3.64 -0.70 -17.69
CA LEU A 115 -3.64 -0.67 -16.23
C LEU A 115 -4.13 -1.99 -15.60
N SER A 116 -4.98 -2.74 -16.29
CA SER A 116 -5.47 -4.03 -15.79
C SER A 116 -4.36 -5.05 -15.55
N HIS A 117 -3.18 -4.87 -16.18
CA HIS A 117 -2.00 -5.72 -16.02
C HIS A 117 -1.11 -5.35 -14.81
N PHE A 118 -1.53 -4.40 -13.94
CA PHE A 118 -0.70 -3.89 -12.84
C PHE A 118 -1.15 -4.37 -11.46
N ARG A 119 -1.85 -5.50 -11.38
CA ARG A 119 -2.29 -6.12 -10.12
C ARG A 119 -1.25 -7.09 -9.56
N ALA A 120 -1.56 -7.63 -8.36
CA ALA A 120 -0.67 -8.50 -7.60
C ALA A 120 -0.20 -9.75 -8.38
N ASP A 121 -1.05 -10.33 -9.21
CA ASP A 121 -0.72 -11.51 -10.01
C ASP A 121 0.44 -11.28 -10.97
N ASN A 122 0.46 -10.15 -11.70
CA ASN A 122 1.56 -9.83 -12.61
C ASN A 122 2.79 -9.30 -11.88
N ILE A 123 2.63 -8.61 -10.74
CA ILE A 123 3.74 -8.24 -9.86
C ILE A 123 4.49 -9.48 -9.37
N VAL A 124 3.75 -10.52 -8.98
CA VAL A 124 4.31 -11.80 -8.54
C VAL A 124 5.00 -12.54 -9.70
N ARG A 125 4.42 -12.51 -10.89
CA ARG A 125 5.05 -13.09 -12.09
C ARG A 125 6.35 -12.37 -12.47
N ASP A 126 6.43 -11.04 -12.29
CA ASP A 126 7.68 -10.29 -12.46
C ASP A 126 8.77 -10.78 -11.49
N ALA A 127 8.40 -10.94 -10.22
CA ALA A 127 9.33 -11.45 -9.22
C ALA A 127 9.79 -12.88 -9.55
N GLU A 128 8.88 -13.75 -9.95
CA GLU A 128 9.19 -15.13 -10.37
C GLU A 128 10.09 -15.16 -11.61
N PHE A 129 9.84 -14.28 -12.59
CA PHE A 129 10.71 -14.10 -13.75
C PHE A 129 12.13 -13.72 -13.34
N ILE A 130 12.27 -12.75 -12.41
CA ILE A 130 13.59 -12.33 -11.90
C ILE A 130 14.27 -13.49 -11.18
N ARG A 131 13.56 -14.24 -10.33
CA ARG A 131 14.10 -15.40 -9.62
C ARG A 131 14.70 -16.41 -10.58
N GLN A 132 13.96 -16.76 -11.65
CA GLN A 132 14.38 -17.70 -12.66
C GLN A 132 15.59 -17.19 -13.46
N GLN A 133 15.58 -15.92 -13.85
CA GLN A 133 16.71 -15.29 -14.56
C GLN A 133 18.00 -15.28 -13.72
N TRP A 134 17.89 -15.22 -12.41
CA TRP A 134 19.04 -15.27 -11.50
C TRP A 134 19.44 -16.70 -11.12
N GLY A 135 18.71 -17.72 -11.55
CA GLY A 135 18.96 -19.12 -11.20
C GLY A 135 18.78 -19.38 -9.69
N VAL A 136 18.00 -18.57 -8.99
CA VAL A 136 17.70 -18.75 -7.58
C VAL A 136 16.63 -19.84 -7.45
N GLU A 137 16.94 -20.94 -6.76
CA GLU A 137 16.01 -22.05 -6.60
C GLU A 137 14.76 -21.64 -5.80
N ARG A 138 14.97 -21.06 -4.64
CA ARG A 138 13.91 -20.53 -3.76
C ARG A 138 14.40 -19.30 -3.01
N TRP A 139 13.50 -18.43 -2.63
CA TRP A 139 13.78 -17.26 -1.82
C TRP A 139 12.73 -17.02 -0.73
N ALA A 140 13.03 -16.17 0.23
CA ALA A 140 12.05 -15.64 1.18
C ALA A 140 11.41 -14.36 0.64
N ILE A 141 10.20 -14.04 1.12
CA ILE A 141 9.50 -12.81 0.78
C ILE A 141 9.07 -12.07 2.05
N LEU A 142 9.07 -10.73 1.99
CA LEU A 142 8.53 -9.83 3.00
C LEU A 142 7.54 -8.88 2.34
N GLY A 143 6.27 -9.02 2.67
CA GLY A 143 5.19 -8.17 2.17
C GLY A 143 4.66 -7.23 3.25
N GLN A 144 4.63 -5.93 2.95
CA GLN A 144 4.02 -4.91 3.80
C GLN A 144 2.73 -4.42 3.17
N SER A 145 1.59 -4.41 3.94
CA SER A 145 0.30 -3.94 3.43
C SER A 145 -0.10 -4.69 2.15
N PHE A 146 -0.39 -4.01 1.04
CA PHE A 146 -0.63 -4.64 -0.27
C PHE A 146 0.50 -5.62 -0.69
N GLY A 147 1.73 -5.43 -0.22
CA GLY A 147 2.80 -6.42 -0.41
C GLY A 147 2.49 -7.79 0.21
N GLY A 148 1.67 -7.84 1.25
CA GLY A 148 1.15 -9.08 1.81
C GLY A 148 0.08 -9.73 0.91
N PHE A 149 -0.71 -8.93 0.20
CA PHE A 149 -1.61 -9.42 -0.87
C PHE A 149 -0.79 -10.09 -1.98
N CYS A 150 0.32 -9.45 -2.41
CA CYS A 150 1.28 -10.07 -3.31
C CYS A 150 1.87 -11.36 -2.73
N SER A 151 2.11 -11.42 -1.42
CA SER A 151 2.64 -12.63 -0.76
C SER A 151 1.65 -13.80 -0.81
N LEU A 152 0.36 -13.58 -0.56
CA LEU A 152 -0.66 -14.64 -0.70
C LEU A 152 -0.89 -15.02 -2.17
N THR A 153 -0.79 -14.08 -3.09
CA THR A 153 -0.80 -14.36 -4.53
C THR A 153 0.40 -15.24 -4.92
N TYR A 154 1.60 -14.97 -4.37
CA TYR A 154 2.78 -15.78 -4.61
C TYR A 154 2.62 -17.22 -4.07
N LEU A 155 2.11 -17.34 -2.85
CA LEU A 155 1.79 -18.65 -2.24
C LEU A 155 0.73 -19.42 -3.03
N SER A 156 -0.15 -18.73 -3.76
CA SER A 156 -1.14 -19.35 -4.64
C SER A 156 -0.57 -19.80 -5.98
N LEU A 157 0.34 -18.99 -6.57
CA LEU A 157 0.82 -19.23 -7.94
C LEU A 157 2.12 -20.05 -8.00
N PHE A 158 3.05 -19.85 -7.04
CA PHE A 158 4.39 -20.42 -7.06
C PHE A 158 4.88 -20.79 -5.65
N PRO A 159 4.13 -21.56 -4.86
CA PRO A 159 4.54 -21.92 -3.49
C PRO A 159 5.87 -22.66 -3.43
N GLU A 160 6.21 -23.43 -4.46
CA GLU A 160 7.48 -24.19 -4.57
C GLU A 160 8.72 -23.29 -4.67
N SER A 161 8.55 -22.03 -5.09
CA SER A 161 9.61 -21.03 -5.22
C SER A 161 9.94 -20.33 -3.90
N LEU A 162 9.22 -20.65 -2.81
CA LEU A 162 9.30 -19.94 -1.55
C LEU A 162 9.96 -20.76 -0.45
N LEU A 163 10.87 -20.11 0.31
CA LEU A 163 11.44 -20.63 1.56
C LEU A 163 10.60 -20.24 2.75
N ARG A 164 10.21 -18.96 2.83
CA ARG A 164 9.46 -18.31 3.92
C ARG A 164 8.64 -17.17 3.35
N SER A 165 7.52 -16.89 4.01
CA SER A 165 6.72 -15.69 3.73
C SER A 165 6.50 -14.92 5.03
N TYR A 166 6.97 -13.68 5.07
CA TYR A 166 6.78 -12.72 6.17
C TYR A 166 5.81 -11.66 5.72
N ILE A 167 4.77 -11.38 6.52
CA ILE A 167 3.72 -10.41 6.18
C ILE A 167 3.51 -9.48 7.36
N THR A 168 3.40 -8.19 7.10
CA THR A 168 3.11 -7.18 8.11
C THR A 168 1.95 -6.29 7.67
N GLY A 169 0.85 -6.27 8.44
CA GLY A 169 -0.36 -5.49 8.14
C GLY A 169 -0.93 -5.73 6.74
N GLY A 170 -0.90 -6.99 6.23
CA GLY A 170 -1.16 -7.24 4.82
C GLY A 170 -1.81 -8.59 4.51
N VAL A 171 -2.68 -9.10 5.37
CA VAL A 171 -3.40 -10.37 5.10
C VAL A 171 -4.80 -10.06 4.58
N PRO A 172 -5.06 -10.19 3.26
CA PRO A 172 -6.36 -9.90 2.66
C PRO A 172 -7.40 -10.99 2.93
N SER A 173 -8.66 -10.70 2.64
CA SER A 173 -9.67 -11.74 2.45
C SER A 173 -9.41 -12.52 1.16
N LEU A 174 -9.68 -13.82 1.17
CA LEU A 174 -9.61 -14.66 -0.03
C LEU A 174 -10.87 -14.60 -0.89
N SER A 175 -12.01 -14.16 -0.33
CA SER A 175 -13.31 -14.31 -0.99
C SER A 175 -14.29 -13.15 -0.77
N ARG A 176 -14.05 -12.25 0.19
CA ARG A 176 -14.98 -11.13 0.46
C ARG A 176 -14.91 -10.10 -0.67
N GLN A 177 -16.07 -9.52 -0.96
CA GLN A 177 -16.16 -8.41 -1.92
C GLN A 177 -15.69 -7.10 -1.28
N PRO A 178 -15.31 -6.08 -2.07
CA PRO A 178 -14.88 -4.79 -1.57
C PRO A 178 -15.86 -4.16 -0.57
N ASP A 179 -17.17 -4.30 -0.79
CA ASP A 179 -18.21 -3.75 0.10
C ASP A 179 -18.08 -4.29 1.54
N ASP A 180 -17.74 -5.56 1.71
CA ASP A 180 -17.56 -6.15 3.04
C ASP A 180 -16.28 -5.63 3.71
N VAL A 181 -15.23 -5.43 2.92
CA VAL A 181 -13.96 -4.85 3.38
C VAL A 181 -14.19 -3.40 3.82
N TYR A 182 -14.83 -2.58 2.97
CA TYR A 182 -15.08 -1.17 3.31
C TYR A 182 -16.06 -1.01 4.46
N ARG A 183 -17.04 -1.89 4.63
CA ARG A 183 -17.89 -1.87 5.83
C ARG A 183 -17.07 -2.05 7.10
N ALA A 184 -16.09 -2.94 7.10
CA ALA A 184 -15.21 -3.14 8.24
C ALA A 184 -14.26 -1.95 8.44
N THR A 185 -13.64 -1.43 7.37
CA THR A 185 -12.68 -0.32 7.47
C THR A 185 -13.35 1.02 7.79
N PHE A 186 -14.60 1.26 7.35
CA PHE A 186 -15.39 2.42 7.80
C PHE A 186 -15.65 2.36 9.32
N GLN A 187 -15.99 1.18 9.86
CA GLN A 187 -16.14 1.03 11.30
C GLN A 187 -14.85 1.33 12.05
N ARG A 188 -13.71 0.78 11.59
CA ARG A 188 -12.40 1.10 12.17
C ARG A 188 -12.05 2.58 12.07
N THR A 189 -12.46 3.24 10.98
CA THR A 189 -12.28 4.68 10.80
C THR A 189 -13.11 5.48 11.81
N LEU A 190 -14.34 5.05 12.12
CA LEU A 190 -15.14 5.64 13.22
C LEU A 190 -14.43 5.49 14.58
N ASP A 191 -13.90 4.31 14.86
CA ASP A 191 -13.17 4.05 16.12
C ASP A 191 -11.93 4.95 16.23
N LYS A 192 -11.18 5.17 15.13
CA LYS A 192 -10.03 6.09 15.09
C LYS A 192 -10.42 7.55 15.27
N ASN A 193 -11.52 7.99 14.65
CA ASN A 193 -12.07 9.33 14.89
C ASN A 193 -12.45 9.52 16.36
N ALA A 194 -13.14 8.55 16.94
CA ALA A 194 -13.52 8.59 18.36
C ALA A 194 -12.28 8.69 19.27
N ALA A 195 -11.24 7.90 19.01
CA ALA A 195 -9.98 7.94 19.75
C ALA A 195 -9.26 9.30 19.60
N PHE A 196 -9.19 9.85 18.39
CA PHE A 196 -8.57 11.15 18.13
C PHE A 196 -9.30 12.28 18.86
N PHE A 197 -10.63 12.36 18.76
CA PHE A 197 -11.41 13.40 19.42
C PHE A 197 -11.53 13.21 20.94
N ALA A 198 -11.39 11.98 21.44
CA ALA A 198 -11.26 11.75 22.89
C ALA A 198 -9.92 12.27 23.42
N GLN A 199 -8.84 12.11 22.67
CA GLN A 199 -7.51 12.65 23.04
C GLN A 199 -7.45 14.18 22.89
N PHE A 200 -8.10 14.74 21.87
CA PHE A 200 -8.10 16.16 21.55
C PHE A 200 -9.53 16.72 21.39
N PRO A 201 -10.32 16.89 22.47
CA PRO A 201 -11.73 17.29 22.37
C PRO A 201 -11.95 18.61 21.61
N GLN A 202 -11.01 19.57 21.70
CA GLN A 202 -11.08 20.84 21.00
C GLN A 202 -10.90 20.71 19.48
N ALA A 203 -10.30 19.63 18.99
CA ALA A 203 -10.07 19.41 17.57
C ALA A 203 -11.40 19.30 16.78
N GLN A 204 -12.48 18.84 17.42
CA GLN A 204 -13.79 18.77 16.78
C GLN A 204 -14.28 20.14 16.30
N ALA A 205 -14.19 21.17 17.16
CA ALA A 205 -14.57 22.53 16.81
C ALA A 205 -13.63 23.13 15.73
N MET A 206 -12.33 22.80 15.77
CA MET A 206 -11.37 23.24 14.75
C MET A 206 -11.72 22.64 13.39
N CYS A 207 -12.02 21.35 13.32
CA CYS A 207 -12.41 20.69 12.09
C CYS A 207 -13.71 21.24 11.51
N GLN A 208 -14.74 21.45 12.36
CA GLN A 208 -16.01 22.06 11.93
C GLN A 208 -15.78 23.45 11.34
N ARG A 209 -14.98 24.30 12.02
CA ARG A 209 -14.65 25.64 11.55
C ARG A 209 -13.95 25.63 10.18
N ILE A 210 -13.00 24.69 9.97
CA ILE A 210 -12.33 24.52 8.68
C ILE A 210 -13.35 24.07 7.62
N ALA A 211 -14.14 23.06 7.91
CA ALA A 211 -15.13 22.51 6.97
C ALA A 211 -16.19 23.53 6.58
N ASP A 212 -16.73 24.31 7.55
CA ASP A 212 -17.67 25.39 7.29
C ASP A 212 -17.06 26.49 6.41
N HIS A 213 -15.78 26.84 6.67
CA HIS A 213 -15.06 27.81 5.84
C HIS A 213 -14.91 27.30 4.39
N LEU A 214 -14.61 26.00 4.20
CA LEU A 214 -14.50 25.38 2.87
C LEU A 214 -15.84 25.31 2.14
N GLN A 215 -16.96 25.12 2.87
CA GLN A 215 -18.30 25.14 2.26
C GLN A 215 -18.72 26.55 1.84
N ALA A 216 -18.34 27.56 2.62
CA ALA A 216 -18.76 28.95 2.38
C ALA A 216 -17.90 29.70 1.35
N ASN A 217 -16.70 29.22 1.03
CA ASN A 217 -15.72 29.93 0.20
C ASN A 217 -15.13 29.03 -0.89
N ASP A 218 -14.74 29.62 -2.05
CA ASP A 218 -13.93 28.94 -3.07
C ASP A 218 -12.46 28.97 -2.66
N VAL A 219 -12.08 28.10 -1.75
CA VAL A 219 -10.70 27.98 -1.28
C VAL A 219 -9.85 27.24 -2.29
N ARG A 220 -8.67 27.79 -2.57
CA ARG A 220 -7.69 27.20 -3.48
C ARG A 220 -6.39 26.84 -2.76
N LEU A 221 -5.85 25.65 -3.06
CA LEU A 221 -4.51 25.27 -2.69
C LEU A 221 -3.46 26.10 -3.47
N PRO A 222 -2.20 26.17 -3.02
CA PRO A 222 -1.17 26.97 -3.70
C PRO A 222 -0.95 26.62 -5.18
N ASN A 223 -1.26 25.42 -5.62
CA ASN A 223 -1.22 25.01 -7.02
C ASN A 223 -2.48 25.40 -7.84
N GLY A 224 -3.44 26.13 -7.23
CA GLY A 224 -4.70 26.54 -7.85
C GLY A 224 -5.83 25.50 -7.81
N GLN A 225 -5.57 24.29 -7.35
CA GLN A 225 -6.59 23.26 -7.19
C GLN A 225 -7.61 23.68 -6.13
N ARG A 226 -8.90 23.42 -6.37
CA ARG A 226 -9.94 23.65 -5.37
C ARG A 226 -9.71 22.73 -4.16
N PHE A 227 -9.84 23.29 -2.96
CA PHE A 227 -9.77 22.53 -1.71
C PHE A 227 -11.17 22.36 -1.15
N THR A 228 -11.62 21.11 -0.96
CA THR A 228 -12.99 20.77 -0.54
C THR A 228 -13.01 20.12 0.84
N VAL A 229 -14.21 20.01 1.42
CA VAL A 229 -14.42 19.32 2.69
C VAL A 229 -14.01 17.83 2.57
N GLU A 230 -14.37 17.18 1.48
CA GLU A 230 -14.04 15.78 1.24
C GLU A 230 -12.52 15.55 1.17
N GLN A 231 -11.79 16.46 0.53
CA GLN A 231 -10.34 16.42 0.50
C GLN A 231 -9.74 16.66 1.91
N PHE A 232 -10.34 17.55 2.69
CA PHE A 232 -9.94 17.75 4.07
C PHE A 232 -10.22 16.51 4.94
N GLN A 233 -11.37 15.85 4.76
CA GLN A 233 -11.66 14.58 5.45
C GLN A 233 -10.63 13.50 5.16
N GLN A 234 -10.02 13.52 3.96
CA GLN A 234 -9.11 12.47 3.50
C GLN A 234 -7.78 12.40 4.26
N ILE A 235 -7.38 13.47 4.97
CA ILE A 235 -6.18 13.43 5.82
C ILE A 235 -6.29 12.42 6.97
N GLY A 236 -7.50 11.95 7.27
CA GLY A 236 -7.72 10.86 8.22
C GLY A 236 -7.08 9.53 7.83
N ILE A 237 -6.63 9.38 6.58
CA ILE A 237 -5.77 8.25 6.18
C ILE A 237 -4.54 8.12 7.08
N HIS A 238 -4.02 9.21 7.63
CA HIS A 238 -2.88 9.18 8.54
C HIS A 238 -3.19 8.50 9.89
N PHE A 239 -4.46 8.40 10.30
CA PHE A 239 -4.84 7.76 11.56
C PHE A 239 -4.54 6.25 11.63
N GLY A 240 -4.18 5.66 10.50
CA GLY A 240 -3.60 4.30 10.46
C GLY A 240 -2.14 4.23 10.91
N MET A 241 -1.52 5.37 11.25
CA MET A 241 -0.14 5.45 11.71
C MET A 241 -0.10 5.80 13.20
N SER A 242 0.71 5.10 13.98
CA SER A 242 0.81 5.28 15.45
C SER A 242 1.28 6.66 15.88
N ASP A 243 1.93 7.41 14.99
CA ASP A 243 2.52 8.73 15.23
C ASP A 243 1.68 9.90 14.64
N ALA A 244 0.45 9.65 14.16
CA ALA A 244 -0.29 10.65 13.37
C ALA A 244 -1.14 11.64 14.17
N PHE A 245 -1.68 11.26 15.32
CA PHE A 245 -2.68 12.06 16.05
C PHE A 245 -2.16 13.44 16.45
N MET A 246 -0.97 13.51 17.05
CA MET A 246 -0.39 14.77 17.50
C MET A 246 -0.01 15.71 16.34
N PRO A 247 0.66 15.25 15.27
CA PRO A 247 0.91 16.09 14.09
C PRO A 247 -0.37 16.61 13.45
N THR A 248 -1.42 15.77 13.34
CA THR A 248 -2.73 16.21 12.83
C THR A 248 -3.31 17.30 13.69
N TYR A 249 -3.32 17.13 15.02
CA TYR A 249 -3.80 18.16 15.94
C TYR A 249 -3.08 19.50 15.74
N PHE A 250 -1.76 19.52 15.70
CA PHE A 250 -1.00 20.76 15.49
C PHE A 250 -1.21 21.37 14.10
N THR A 251 -1.51 20.55 13.09
CA THR A 251 -1.90 21.05 11.78
C THR A 251 -3.24 21.81 11.86
N LEU A 252 -4.22 21.27 12.59
CA LEU A 252 -5.53 21.91 12.80
C LEU A 252 -5.42 23.20 13.61
N GLU A 253 -4.61 23.20 14.67
CA GLU A 253 -4.39 24.36 15.54
C GLU A 253 -3.86 25.58 14.77
N ASN A 254 -3.06 25.34 13.74
CA ASN A 254 -2.43 26.35 12.91
C ASN A 254 -3.20 26.67 11.61
N ALA A 255 -4.46 26.24 11.47
CA ALA A 255 -5.19 26.37 10.21
C ALA A 255 -5.54 27.81 9.82
N PHE A 256 -5.83 28.69 10.78
CA PHE A 256 -6.32 30.06 10.50
C PHE A 256 -5.35 31.16 10.90
N ILE A 257 -5.47 32.28 10.21
CA ILE A 257 -4.80 33.56 10.50
C ILE A 257 -5.78 34.71 10.26
N ASP A 258 -5.65 35.79 11.03
CA ASP A 258 -6.34 37.06 10.74
C ASP A 258 -5.47 37.89 9.78
N VAL A 259 -6.08 38.35 8.69
CA VAL A 259 -5.48 39.29 7.75
C VAL A 259 -6.41 40.47 7.60
N ASP A 260 -6.04 41.63 8.17
CA ASP A 260 -6.80 42.87 8.14
C ASP A 260 -8.24 42.71 8.67
N GLY A 261 -8.43 41.97 9.76
CA GLY A 261 -9.72 41.70 10.38
C GLY A 261 -10.56 40.65 9.66
N LYS A 262 -10.00 39.95 8.67
CA LYS A 262 -10.64 38.85 7.96
C LYS A 262 -9.93 37.55 8.28
N GLU A 263 -10.67 36.60 8.84
CA GLU A 263 -10.18 35.25 9.05
C GLU A 263 -10.01 34.52 7.73
N THR A 264 -8.85 33.90 7.51
CA THR A 264 -8.52 33.13 6.32
C THR A 264 -7.66 31.92 6.67
N LEU A 265 -7.69 30.89 5.80
CA LEU A 265 -6.80 29.74 5.97
C LEU A 265 -5.34 30.16 5.71
N ARG A 266 -4.47 29.76 6.62
CA ARG A 266 -3.04 30.08 6.58
C ARG A 266 -2.38 29.41 5.39
N TYR A 267 -1.42 30.09 4.76
CA TYR A 267 -0.67 29.56 3.62
C TYR A 267 0.02 28.23 3.94
N GLU A 268 0.64 28.12 5.13
CA GLU A 268 1.35 26.90 5.55
C GLU A 268 0.40 25.71 5.73
N PHE A 269 -0.83 25.95 6.22
CA PHE A 269 -1.87 24.92 6.27
C PHE A 269 -2.27 24.45 4.87
N LEU A 270 -2.55 25.38 3.96
CA LEU A 270 -2.89 25.05 2.57
C LEU A 270 -1.73 24.35 1.85
N GLN A 271 -0.49 24.75 2.13
CA GLN A 271 0.71 24.09 1.59
C GLN A 271 0.82 22.66 2.13
N HIS A 272 0.56 22.43 3.41
CA HIS A 272 0.55 21.10 4.01
C HIS A 272 -0.52 20.21 3.35
N MET A 273 -1.74 20.71 3.21
CA MET A 273 -2.82 19.99 2.50
C MET A 273 -2.48 19.68 1.04
N MET A 274 -1.77 20.61 0.36
CA MET A 274 -1.30 20.37 -1.00
C MET A 274 -0.22 19.29 -1.08
N MET A 275 0.66 19.19 -0.10
CA MET A 275 1.76 18.22 -0.07
C MET A 275 1.32 16.81 0.28
N ASP A 276 0.14 16.64 0.84
CA ASP A 276 -0.47 15.32 1.09
C ASP A 276 -1.08 14.76 -0.19
N GLN A 277 -0.23 14.20 -1.04
CA GLN A 277 -0.59 13.85 -2.42
C GLN A 277 -0.32 12.38 -2.78
N GLY A 278 -0.37 11.47 -1.82
CA GLY A 278 -0.10 10.04 -2.05
C GLY A 278 -0.86 9.47 -3.25
N PHE A 279 -2.13 9.79 -3.41
CA PHE A 279 -2.95 9.37 -4.56
C PHE A 279 -2.56 10.02 -5.88
N GLN A 280 -2.10 11.26 -5.87
CA GLN A 280 -1.73 11.99 -7.09
C GLN A 280 -0.35 11.62 -7.60
N THR A 281 0.62 11.42 -6.70
CA THR A 281 1.99 11.04 -7.07
C THR A 281 2.11 9.58 -7.46
N ASN A 282 1.15 8.76 -7.02
CA ASN A 282 1.09 7.32 -7.29
C ASN A 282 -0.29 6.94 -7.85
N PRO A 283 -0.60 7.23 -9.12
CA PRO A 283 -1.94 7.06 -9.68
C PRO A 283 -2.51 5.64 -9.57
N ILE A 284 -1.66 4.61 -9.60
CA ILE A 284 -2.09 3.21 -9.37
C ILE A 284 -2.75 3.06 -8.00
N TYR A 285 -2.29 3.81 -6.99
CA TYR A 285 -2.88 3.80 -5.65
C TYR A 285 -4.35 4.22 -5.66
N ALA A 286 -4.72 5.18 -6.48
CA ALA A 286 -6.11 5.59 -6.64
C ALA A 286 -6.87 4.64 -7.58
N ILE A 287 -6.31 4.38 -8.77
CA ILE A 287 -7.07 3.77 -9.87
C ILE A 287 -7.25 2.26 -9.74
N LEU A 288 -6.32 1.58 -9.05
CA LEU A 288 -6.37 0.12 -8.84
C LEU A 288 -6.60 -0.26 -7.37
N HIS A 289 -6.82 0.70 -6.46
CA HIS A 289 -6.97 0.39 -5.04
C HIS A 289 -8.09 -0.62 -4.78
N GLU A 290 -9.29 -0.39 -5.31
CA GLU A 290 -10.40 -1.33 -5.13
C GLU A 290 -10.22 -2.64 -5.91
N ALA A 291 -9.48 -2.60 -7.04
CA ALA A 291 -9.22 -3.78 -7.86
C ALA A 291 -8.38 -4.84 -7.14
N ILE A 292 -7.66 -4.48 -6.05
CA ILE A 292 -6.90 -5.46 -5.24
C ILE A 292 -7.79 -6.49 -4.55
N TYR A 293 -9.09 -6.19 -4.40
CA TYR A 293 -10.09 -7.08 -3.79
C TYR A 293 -10.92 -7.85 -4.81
N CYS A 294 -10.86 -7.45 -6.10
CA CYS A 294 -11.77 -7.96 -7.12
C CYS A 294 -11.29 -9.26 -7.74
N GLN A 295 -12.16 -10.29 -7.74
CA GLN A 295 -11.95 -11.62 -8.32
C GLN A 295 -13.26 -12.08 -8.97
N GLY A 296 -13.47 -11.78 -10.26
CA GLY A 296 -14.69 -12.12 -10.99
C GLY A 296 -15.89 -11.22 -10.70
N PHE A 297 -15.66 -10.01 -10.17
CA PHE A 297 -16.70 -8.99 -9.96
C PHE A 297 -16.10 -7.57 -10.03
N ALA A 298 -16.95 -6.59 -10.27
CA ALA A 298 -16.58 -5.17 -10.33
C ALA A 298 -16.65 -4.51 -8.95
N SER A 299 -15.77 -3.55 -8.70
CA SER A 299 -15.81 -2.75 -7.46
C SER A 299 -16.94 -1.71 -7.47
N GLN A 300 -17.20 -1.09 -8.61
CA GLN A 300 -18.21 -0.05 -8.79
C GLN A 300 -18.14 1.07 -7.74
N TRP A 301 -16.91 1.53 -7.42
CA TRP A 301 -16.67 2.54 -6.41
C TRP A 301 -17.23 2.13 -5.04
N SER A 302 -16.79 0.99 -4.55
CA SER A 302 -17.28 0.36 -3.33
C SER A 302 -17.20 1.29 -2.10
N ALA A 303 -16.06 1.97 -1.90
CA ALA A 303 -15.91 2.93 -0.80
C ALA A 303 -16.95 4.06 -0.89
N HIS A 304 -17.23 4.55 -2.11
CA HIS A 304 -18.22 5.59 -2.33
C HIS A 304 -19.64 5.11 -1.98
N ARG A 305 -20.02 3.92 -2.44
CA ARG A 305 -21.33 3.32 -2.14
C ARG A 305 -21.49 2.99 -0.66
N MET A 306 -20.42 2.46 -0.03
CA MET A 306 -20.46 2.13 1.40
C MET A 306 -20.54 3.37 2.29
N ARG A 307 -20.07 4.53 1.84
CA ARG A 307 -20.23 5.80 2.57
C ARG A 307 -21.70 6.12 2.87
N ASP A 308 -22.63 5.69 2.01
CA ASP A 308 -24.06 5.89 2.23
C ASP A 308 -24.61 5.05 3.41
N ALA A 309 -23.92 3.96 3.77
CA ALA A 309 -24.24 3.15 4.97
C ALA A 309 -23.66 3.80 6.25
N PHE A 310 -22.83 4.83 6.12
CA PHE A 310 -22.20 5.57 7.21
C PHE A 310 -22.45 7.08 6.99
N PRO A 311 -23.71 7.55 7.13
CA PRO A 311 -24.12 8.91 6.76
C PRO A 311 -23.40 10.00 7.58
N GLU A 312 -22.85 9.67 8.73
CA GLU A 312 -22.06 10.59 9.57
C GLU A 312 -20.77 11.11 8.88
N PHE A 313 -20.28 10.42 7.84
CA PHE A 313 -19.17 10.93 7.01
C PHE A 313 -19.60 11.98 5.98
N HIS A 314 -20.90 12.19 5.76
CA HIS A 314 -21.42 13.29 4.94
C HIS A 314 -21.51 14.55 5.80
N TYR A 315 -20.43 15.35 5.79
CA TYR A 315 -20.38 16.53 6.63
C TYR A 315 -21.48 17.56 6.30
N GLN A 316 -22.17 18.03 7.33
CA GLN A 316 -23.11 19.13 7.29
C GLN A 316 -22.76 20.12 8.40
N SER A 317 -22.85 21.43 8.12
CA SER A 317 -22.59 22.45 9.14
C SER A 317 -23.45 22.22 10.39
N GLY A 318 -22.82 22.35 11.55
CA GLY A 318 -23.45 22.09 12.84
C GLY A 318 -23.47 20.61 13.27
N GLN A 319 -23.02 19.69 12.44
CA GLN A 319 -22.85 18.28 12.79
C GLN A 319 -21.38 17.96 13.13
N PRO A 320 -21.10 16.87 13.87
CA PRO A 320 -19.75 16.42 14.11
C PRO A 320 -19.00 16.19 12.80
N PHE A 321 -17.75 16.63 12.75
CA PHE A 321 -16.85 16.36 11.62
C PHE A 321 -16.17 15.01 11.83
N LEU A 322 -16.06 14.20 10.76
CA LEU A 322 -15.31 12.94 10.75
C LEU A 322 -14.32 12.92 9.57
N PHE A 323 -13.15 12.41 9.85
CA PHE A 323 -12.14 12.09 8.84
C PHE A 323 -12.43 10.75 8.18
N THR A 324 -12.17 10.63 6.87
CA THR A 324 -12.23 9.34 6.16
C THR A 324 -10.89 8.59 6.26
N GLY A 325 -10.88 7.31 5.87
CA GLY A 325 -9.69 6.46 5.91
C GLY A 325 -9.03 6.27 4.53
N GLU A 326 -8.44 5.09 4.32
CA GLU A 326 -7.86 4.68 3.05
C GLU A 326 -8.96 4.30 2.06
N MET A 327 -9.55 5.29 1.45
CA MET A 327 -10.74 5.17 0.61
C MET A 327 -10.58 5.99 -0.65
N VAL A 328 -10.97 5.42 -1.79
CA VAL A 328 -10.93 6.09 -3.08
C VAL A 328 -12.34 6.45 -3.52
N PHE A 329 -12.53 7.68 -3.94
CA PHE A 329 -13.82 8.22 -4.33
C PHE A 329 -13.79 8.78 -5.75
N PRO A 330 -14.91 8.72 -6.52
CA PRO A 330 -14.98 9.27 -7.88
C PRO A 330 -14.55 10.74 -7.98
N TRP A 331 -14.91 11.57 -6.98
CA TRP A 331 -14.58 13.00 -6.96
C TRP A 331 -13.07 13.29 -7.00
N MET A 332 -12.22 12.34 -6.58
CA MET A 332 -10.76 12.49 -6.67
C MET A 332 -10.29 12.64 -8.12
N PHE A 333 -10.97 11.98 -9.04
CA PHE A 333 -10.70 12.07 -10.48
C PHE A 333 -11.31 13.33 -11.13
N ASP A 334 -12.08 14.12 -10.38
CA ASP A 334 -12.57 15.44 -10.81
C ASP A 334 -11.69 16.58 -10.26
N LEU A 335 -11.03 16.36 -9.12
CA LEU A 335 -10.29 17.41 -8.40
C LEU A 335 -8.77 17.28 -8.53
N TYR A 336 -8.24 16.08 -8.44
CA TYR A 336 -6.79 15.86 -8.42
C TYR A 336 -6.21 15.95 -9.84
N THR A 337 -5.37 16.97 -10.06
CA THR A 337 -4.86 17.32 -11.39
C THR A 337 -4.16 16.17 -12.10
N ASN A 338 -3.48 15.29 -11.36
CA ASN A 338 -2.79 14.13 -11.93
C ASN A 338 -3.70 12.92 -12.17
N LEU A 339 -4.90 12.89 -11.56
CA LEU A 339 -5.90 11.85 -11.76
C LEU A 339 -6.95 12.23 -12.80
N LEU A 340 -7.23 13.52 -12.98
CA LEU A 340 -8.23 14.02 -13.93
C LEU A 340 -8.08 13.42 -15.35
N PRO A 341 -6.87 13.32 -15.96
CA PRO A 341 -6.71 12.71 -17.27
C PRO A 341 -6.98 11.20 -17.32
N LEU A 342 -7.14 10.55 -16.18
CA LEU A 342 -7.37 9.11 -16.02
C LEU A 342 -8.81 8.78 -15.60
N LYS A 343 -9.69 9.77 -15.50
CA LYS A 343 -11.06 9.64 -14.99
C LYS A 343 -11.87 8.55 -15.71
N ASP A 344 -11.89 8.60 -17.03
CA ASP A 344 -12.69 7.66 -17.83
C ASP A 344 -12.11 6.24 -17.74
N ALA A 345 -10.78 6.10 -17.70
CA ALA A 345 -10.13 4.82 -17.47
C ALA A 345 -10.43 4.26 -16.07
N ALA A 346 -10.48 5.11 -15.06
CA ALA A 346 -10.83 4.71 -13.70
C ALA A 346 -12.29 4.20 -13.63
N GLN A 347 -13.22 4.85 -14.34
CA GLN A 347 -14.60 4.37 -14.44
C GLN A 347 -14.67 2.99 -15.11
N LEU A 348 -13.97 2.82 -16.24
CA LEU A 348 -13.93 1.52 -16.94
C LEU A 348 -13.37 0.40 -16.05
N LEU A 349 -12.34 0.69 -15.23
CA LEU A 349 -11.76 -0.28 -14.31
C LEU A 349 -12.69 -0.55 -13.10
N ALA A 350 -13.41 0.45 -12.62
CA ALA A 350 -14.40 0.26 -11.56
C ALA A 350 -15.58 -0.62 -12.03
N ASP A 351 -15.95 -0.53 -13.31
CA ASP A 351 -17.03 -1.33 -13.92
C ASP A 351 -16.56 -2.71 -14.42
N LYS A 352 -15.23 -2.96 -14.44
CA LYS A 352 -14.67 -4.23 -14.90
C LYS A 352 -15.05 -5.37 -13.96
N ALA A 353 -15.83 -6.34 -14.47
CA ALA A 353 -16.32 -7.47 -13.69
C ALA A 353 -15.49 -8.77 -13.89
N ASP A 354 -14.73 -8.83 -14.98
CA ASP A 354 -13.97 -10.03 -15.40
C ASP A 354 -12.54 -10.06 -14.86
N TRP A 355 -12.34 -9.53 -13.64
CA TRP A 355 -11.05 -9.62 -12.96
C TRP A 355 -10.65 -11.07 -12.70
N GLY A 356 -9.41 -11.44 -13.09
CA GLY A 356 -8.85 -12.76 -12.82
C GLY A 356 -8.68 -13.05 -11.32
N GLN A 357 -8.56 -14.33 -10.99
CA GLN A 357 -8.31 -14.80 -9.62
C GLN A 357 -6.91 -14.36 -9.16
N LEU A 358 -6.82 -13.90 -7.92
CA LEU A 358 -5.58 -13.56 -7.24
C LEU A 358 -5.13 -14.69 -6.31
N TYR A 359 -6.08 -15.43 -5.75
CA TYR A 359 -5.83 -16.47 -4.76
C TYR A 359 -6.45 -17.80 -5.20
N ASP A 360 -5.66 -18.88 -5.09
CA ASP A 360 -6.15 -20.24 -5.20
C ASP A 360 -6.34 -20.82 -3.79
N ALA A 361 -7.58 -20.86 -3.33
CA ALA A 361 -7.93 -21.38 -2.00
C ALA A 361 -7.53 -22.85 -1.83
N GLY A 362 -7.57 -23.64 -2.92
CA GLY A 362 -7.17 -25.05 -2.89
C GLY A 362 -5.67 -25.24 -2.73
N VAL A 363 -4.86 -24.38 -3.35
CA VAL A 363 -3.40 -24.35 -3.15
C VAL A 363 -3.07 -23.87 -1.75
N LEU A 364 -3.66 -22.76 -1.32
CA LEU A 364 -3.45 -22.20 0.01
C LEU A 364 -3.84 -23.16 1.14
N ALA A 365 -4.92 -23.93 0.98
CA ALA A 365 -5.34 -24.96 1.95
C ALA A 365 -4.36 -26.14 2.08
N ARG A 366 -3.41 -26.27 1.17
CA ARG A 366 -2.33 -27.28 1.22
C ARG A 366 -0.95 -26.66 1.40
N ASN A 367 -0.90 -25.42 1.87
CA ASN A 367 0.34 -24.68 2.03
C ASN A 367 1.36 -25.42 2.93
N THR A 368 2.59 -25.55 2.45
CA THR A 368 3.74 -26.12 3.16
C THR A 368 4.83 -25.10 3.46
N VAL A 369 4.67 -23.87 2.99
CA VAL A 369 5.60 -22.77 3.24
C VAL A 369 5.32 -22.18 4.63
N PRO A 370 6.33 -22.01 5.49
CA PRO A 370 6.15 -21.26 6.73
C PRO A 370 5.75 -19.80 6.47
N VAL A 371 4.59 -19.38 7.00
CA VAL A 371 4.05 -18.02 6.86
C VAL A 371 3.97 -17.40 8.25
N SER A 372 4.57 -16.23 8.42
CA SER A 372 4.53 -15.47 9.67
C SER A 372 3.96 -14.09 9.42
N CYS A 373 2.94 -13.71 10.21
CA CYS A 373 2.20 -12.48 10.01
C CYS A 373 2.18 -11.63 11.28
N ALA A 374 2.56 -10.35 11.17
CA ALA A 374 2.19 -9.33 12.15
C ALA A 374 0.81 -8.77 11.75
N VAL A 375 -0.17 -8.93 12.62
CA VAL A 375 -1.55 -8.45 12.46
C VAL A 375 -1.80 -7.41 13.54
N TYR A 376 -2.13 -6.18 13.13
CA TYR A 376 -2.34 -5.08 14.06
C TYR A 376 -3.82 -5.01 14.46
N ALA A 377 -4.08 -5.03 15.77
CA ALA A 377 -5.44 -5.17 16.31
C ALA A 377 -6.37 -4.01 15.93
N ASP A 378 -5.80 -2.79 15.85
CA ASP A 378 -6.53 -1.57 15.57
C ASP A 378 -6.26 -1.01 14.16
N ASP A 379 -5.78 -1.88 13.25
CA ASP A 379 -5.51 -1.51 11.85
C ASP A 379 -6.80 -1.07 11.15
N MET A 380 -6.80 0.15 10.62
CA MET A 380 -7.95 0.71 9.90
C MET A 380 -7.90 0.47 8.38
N PHE A 381 -6.85 -0.18 7.87
CA PHE A 381 -6.66 -0.47 6.45
C PHE A 381 -6.82 -1.95 6.15
N VAL A 382 -6.16 -2.81 6.93
CA VAL A 382 -6.23 -4.28 6.78
C VAL A 382 -6.82 -4.86 8.07
N GLU A 383 -8.12 -5.02 8.08
CA GLU A 383 -8.91 -5.34 9.27
C GLU A 383 -8.52 -6.69 9.86
N MET A 384 -8.35 -6.72 11.20
CA MET A 384 -7.82 -7.86 11.96
C MET A 384 -8.66 -9.13 11.82
N ASP A 385 -9.99 -9.05 11.93
CA ASP A 385 -10.83 -10.25 11.92
C ASP A 385 -10.89 -10.88 10.54
N ILE A 386 -10.85 -10.06 9.47
CA ILE A 386 -10.71 -10.51 8.09
C ILE A 386 -9.37 -11.24 7.92
N SER A 387 -8.29 -10.68 8.44
CA SER A 387 -6.97 -11.31 8.41
C SER A 387 -6.94 -12.65 9.14
N ARG A 388 -7.57 -12.73 10.32
CA ARG A 388 -7.68 -13.98 11.10
C ARG A 388 -8.52 -15.04 10.38
N GLU A 389 -9.60 -14.65 9.72
CA GLU A 389 -10.43 -15.55 8.92
C GLU A 389 -9.61 -16.20 7.79
N THR A 390 -8.81 -15.41 7.10
CA THR A 390 -7.92 -15.90 6.03
C THR A 390 -6.87 -16.85 6.57
N LEU A 391 -6.16 -16.48 7.64
CA LEU A 391 -5.06 -17.29 8.17
C LEU A 391 -5.53 -18.65 8.72
N LYS A 392 -6.76 -18.77 9.17
CA LYS A 392 -7.34 -20.07 9.55
C LYS A 392 -7.46 -21.06 8.38
N GLN A 393 -7.47 -20.57 7.15
CA GLN A 393 -7.56 -21.39 5.94
C GLN A 393 -6.19 -21.79 5.36
N ILE A 394 -5.10 -21.26 5.92
CA ILE A 394 -3.73 -21.45 5.42
C ILE A 394 -2.92 -22.23 6.46
N PRO A 395 -2.69 -23.53 6.28
CA PRO A 395 -1.81 -24.31 7.18
C PRO A 395 -0.40 -23.70 7.23
N ASN A 396 0.29 -23.94 8.34
CA ASN A 396 1.65 -23.45 8.58
C ASN A 396 1.78 -21.91 8.56
N SER A 397 0.66 -21.22 8.73
CA SER A 397 0.63 -19.79 8.99
C SER A 397 0.52 -19.53 10.51
N LYS A 398 1.22 -18.50 10.98
CA LYS A 398 1.14 -17.99 12.36
C LYS A 398 0.92 -16.50 12.36
N ALA A 399 -0.02 -16.04 13.19
CA ALA A 399 -0.26 -14.63 13.42
C ALA A 399 0.30 -14.20 14.78
N TRP A 400 1.08 -13.13 14.80
CA TRP A 400 1.36 -12.32 15.97
C TRP A 400 0.38 -11.14 15.96
N ILE A 401 -0.65 -11.21 16.80
CA ILE A 401 -1.66 -10.16 16.93
C ILE A 401 -1.21 -9.22 18.04
N THR A 402 -1.07 -7.94 17.72
CA THR A 402 -0.58 -6.93 18.65
C THR A 402 -1.30 -5.59 18.47
N ASN A 403 -1.50 -4.86 19.56
CA ASN A 403 -1.95 -3.46 19.58
C ASN A 403 -0.84 -2.47 19.97
N GLN A 404 0.41 -2.92 20.02
CA GLN A 404 1.56 -2.04 20.27
C GLN A 404 1.91 -1.17 19.07
N TYR A 405 1.48 -1.58 17.89
CA TYR A 405 1.74 -0.92 16.62
C TYR A 405 0.44 -0.75 15.85
N GLU A 406 0.44 0.23 14.97
CA GLU A 406 -0.56 0.46 13.95
C GLU A 406 -0.06 -0.06 12.58
N HIS A 407 -0.73 0.28 11.49
CA HIS A 407 -0.37 -0.17 10.13
C HIS A 407 1.09 0.12 9.75
N ASN A 408 1.69 1.15 10.34
CA ASN A 408 3.09 1.53 10.11
C ASN A 408 4.12 0.74 10.93
N GLY A 409 3.77 -0.38 11.56
CA GLY A 409 4.63 -1.09 12.50
C GLY A 409 6.02 -1.38 11.95
N LEU A 410 6.13 -1.88 10.70
CA LEU A 410 7.43 -2.16 10.07
C LEU A 410 8.31 -0.90 9.93
N ARG A 411 7.70 0.30 9.80
CA ARG A 411 8.40 1.58 9.80
C ARG A 411 8.76 2.03 11.22
N ALA A 412 7.85 1.81 12.16
CA ALA A 412 8.00 2.28 13.55
C ALA A 412 9.05 1.47 14.33
N ASP A 413 9.04 0.14 14.19
CA ASP A 413 9.97 -0.77 14.89
C ASP A 413 10.33 -2.00 14.04
N GLY A 414 10.84 -1.73 12.85
CA GLY A 414 11.05 -2.78 11.85
C GLY A 414 12.10 -3.84 12.26
N GLU A 415 13.06 -3.50 13.10
CA GLU A 415 14.05 -4.47 13.60
C GLU A 415 13.37 -5.54 14.47
N HIS A 416 12.57 -5.14 15.44
CA HIS A 416 11.83 -6.04 16.33
C HIS A 416 10.73 -6.82 15.57
N ILE A 417 9.99 -6.16 14.70
CA ILE A 417 8.91 -6.82 13.94
C ILE A 417 9.47 -7.91 13.04
N LEU A 418 10.51 -7.61 12.26
CA LEU A 418 11.08 -8.61 11.37
C LEU A 418 11.77 -9.74 12.16
N ASP A 419 12.43 -9.44 13.27
CA ASP A 419 13.03 -10.45 14.14
C ASP A 419 11.97 -11.42 14.68
N THR A 420 10.85 -10.88 15.15
CA THR A 420 9.71 -11.70 15.61
C THR A 420 9.16 -12.60 14.51
N LEU A 421 8.94 -12.05 13.30
CA LEU A 421 8.43 -12.83 12.17
C LEU A 421 9.41 -13.94 11.74
N ILE A 422 10.70 -13.64 11.73
CA ILE A 422 11.73 -14.64 11.42
C ILE A 422 11.71 -15.76 12.47
N ALA A 423 11.71 -15.43 13.76
CA ALA A 423 11.68 -16.43 14.83
C ALA A 423 10.44 -17.35 14.73
N MET A 424 9.27 -16.78 14.43
CA MET A 424 8.04 -17.55 14.20
C MET A 424 8.13 -18.47 12.97
N GLY A 425 8.73 -17.97 11.89
CA GLY A 425 8.94 -18.72 10.65
C GLY A 425 9.90 -19.90 10.85
N GLU A 426 11.01 -19.69 11.56
CA GLU A 426 11.98 -20.74 11.86
C GLU A 426 11.38 -21.81 12.78
N GLN A 427 10.58 -21.43 13.79
CA GLN A 427 9.88 -22.40 14.62
C GLN A 427 8.91 -23.27 13.79
N THR A 428 8.20 -22.65 12.83
CA THR A 428 7.27 -23.39 11.95
C THR A 428 8.06 -24.32 11.02
N ALA A 429 9.17 -23.86 10.45
CA ALA A 429 10.05 -24.67 9.62
C ALA A 429 10.61 -25.89 10.36
N ALA A 430 11.09 -25.71 11.60
CA ALA A 430 11.58 -26.80 12.43
C ALA A 430 10.50 -27.85 12.67
N ASN A 431 9.25 -27.45 12.94
CA ASN A 431 8.12 -28.37 13.09
C ASN A 431 7.79 -29.16 11.81
N LEU A 432 8.13 -28.61 10.66
CA LEU A 432 7.98 -29.26 9.34
C LEU A 432 9.20 -30.07 8.91
N GLY A 433 10.27 -30.13 9.73
CA GLY A 433 11.53 -30.74 9.36
C GLY A 433 12.27 -30.04 8.21
N GLN A 434 11.97 -28.76 7.99
CA GLN A 434 12.64 -27.93 6.99
C GLN A 434 13.91 -27.30 7.54
N PRO A 435 14.92 -27.02 6.69
CA PRO A 435 16.15 -26.36 7.15
C PRO A 435 15.84 -24.94 7.70
N LEU A 436 16.57 -24.55 8.73
CA LEU A 436 16.59 -23.18 9.24
C LEU A 436 17.38 -22.31 8.25
N LEU A 437 17.04 -21.00 8.20
CA LEU A 437 17.70 -20.03 7.30
C LEU A 437 18.80 -19.25 8.03
#